data_a0652f1d5396b232898ec1ec674ec25e
#
_entry.id   a0652f1d5396b232898ec1ec674ec25e
#
_cell.length_a   1.000
_cell.length_b   1.000
_cell.length_c   1.000
_cell.angle_alpha   90.00
_cell.angle_beta   90.00
_cell.angle_gamma   90.00
#
_symmetry.space_group_name_H-M   'P 1'
#
loop_
_entity.id
_entity.type
_entity.pdbx_description
1 polymer ?
#
loop_
_entity_poly.entity_id
_entity_poly.type
_entity_poly.pdbx_seq_one_letter_code
_entity_poly.pdbx_strand_id
1 'polypeptide(L)'
;LGSLWGAFVQLIVDALVFLHNIVGSYGLAIVLFTILIRLLTFPLTLKQLRSSRAMQELQPKIKEIQEKYKKDREKQTQEMMRLYQEAGVSPLSGCLPMLLQFPIWIGLYRAILHLADEGLLQGGWLFIPSLAEPRGLDWLTNTANWGPQTVQYLLLPVVLVMTQLIVQRMMTPPSNNDGARDPNQAMMQQMMYMMPLMFGFFALQVPSGLSLYWVTSNLFQMLQQWIINNETRFAWLFGGGQSVSVASLSANDTDAVASSVVNPNGSSESVQTEEKGRDKNGAAKRRKRKKR
;
A
#
# COMPACT_ATOMS: atom_id res chain seq x y z
N LEU A 1 21.42 3.30 20.20
CA LEU A 1 20.74 3.37 18.90
C LEU A 1 21.72 3.62 17.75
N GLY A 2 22.76 4.46 17.94
CA GLY A 2 23.75 4.76 16.90
C GLY A 2 24.55 3.52 16.43
N SER A 3 24.91 2.62 17.31
CA SER A 3 25.68 1.40 16.99
C SER A 3 24.84 0.37 16.20
N LEU A 4 23.56 0.20 16.56
CA LEU A 4 22.65 -0.71 15.83
C LEU A 4 22.35 -0.21 14.43
N TRP A 5 22.17 1.10 14.28
CA TRP A 5 21.96 1.70 12.97
C TRP A 5 23.21 1.59 12.10
N GLY A 6 24.40 1.83 12.66
CA GLY A 6 25.68 1.65 11.98
C GLY A 6 25.85 0.21 11.51
N ALA A 7 25.57 -0.78 12.38
CA ALA A 7 25.64 -2.19 12.03
C ALA A 7 24.64 -2.56 10.88
N PHE A 8 23.44 -1.99 10.88
CA PHE A 8 22.47 -2.18 9.80
C PHE A 8 22.96 -1.61 8.47
N VAL A 9 23.52 -0.39 8.46
CA VAL A 9 24.11 0.20 7.25
C VAL A 9 25.29 -0.64 6.76
N GLN A 10 26.18 -1.08 7.68
CA GLN A 10 27.31 -1.92 7.34
C GLN A 10 26.88 -3.26 6.73
N LEU A 11 25.83 -3.88 7.26
CA LEU A 11 25.24 -5.09 6.66
C LEU A 11 24.82 -4.88 5.20
N ILE A 12 24.25 -3.71 4.88
CA ILE A 12 23.87 -3.38 3.49
C ILE A 12 25.12 -3.19 2.63
N VAL A 13 26.14 -2.50 3.13
CA VAL A 13 27.42 -2.32 2.43
C VAL A 13 28.04 -3.69 2.12
N ASP A 14 28.17 -4.54 3.14
CA ASP A 14 28.77 -5.88 3.01
C ASP A 14 27.97 -6.75 2.01
N ALA A 15 26.64 -6.67 2.03
CA ALA A 15 25.79 -7.37 1.08
C ALA A 15 26.00 -6.88 -0.37
N LEU A 16 26.13 -5.56 -0.58
CA LEU A 16 26.39 -4.99 -1.90
C LEU A 16 27.79 -5.37 -2.41
N VAL A 17 28.80 -5.33 -1.56
CA VAL A 17 30.18 -5.74 -1.91
C VAL A 17 30.21 -7.23 -2.21
N PHE A 18 29.56 -8.06 -1.39
CA PHE A 18 29.47 -9.51 -1.64
C PHE A 18 28.81 -9.81 -2.99
N LEU A 19 27.68 -9.16 -3.28
CA LEU A 19 27.00 -9.33 -4.56
C LEU A 19 27.87 -8.82 -5.73
N HIS A 20 28.55 -7.69 -5.56
CA HIS A 20 29.46 -7.17 -6.55
C HIS A 20 30.59 -8.18 -6.88
N ASN A 21 31.18 -8.84 -5.88
CA ASN A 21 32.21 -9.83 -6.07
C ASN A 21 31.76 -11.07 -6.86
N ILE A 22 30.43 -11.36 -6.82
CA ILE A 22 29.86 -12.47 -7.60
C ILE A 22 29.55 -12.02 -9.05
N VAL A 23 28.98 -10.83 -9.24
CA VAL A 23 28.44 -10.40 -10.53
C VAL A 23 29.35 -9.42 -11.29
N GLY A 24 30.39 -8.89 -10.66
CA GLY A 24 31.38 -8.00 -11.27
C GLY A 24 30.88 -6.57 -11.55
N SER A 25 29.69 -6.19 -11.06
CA SER A 25 29.09 -4.87 -11.33
C SER A 25 28.23 -4.40 -10.16
N TYR A 26 28.46 -3.18 -9.67
CA TYR A 26 27.64 -2.58 -8.60
C TYR A 26 26.21 -2.29 -9.05
N GLY A 27 25.97 -1.93 -10.31
CA GLY A 27 24.62 -1.75 -10.82
C GLY A 27 23.81 -3.05 -10.73
N LEU A 28 24.38 -4.16 -11.17
CA LEU A 28 23.74 -5.48 -11.04
C LEU A 28 23.63 -5.93 -9.58
N ALA A 29 24.61 -5.61 -8.74
CA ALA A 29 24.55 -5.87 -7.30
C ALA A 29 23.37 -5.15 -6.64
N ILE A 30 23.11 -3.87 -6.97
CA ILE A 30 21.95 -3.10 -6.49
C ILE A 30 20.65 -3.75 -6.96
N VAL A 31 20.56 -4.16 -8.21
CA VAL A 31 19.38 -4.85 -8.76
C VAL A 31 19.11 -6.16 -8.01
N LEU A 32 20.13 -7.00 -7.85
CA LEU A 32 20.01 -8.29 -7.12
C LEU A 32 19.67 -8.07 -5.65
N PHE A 33 20.33 -7.14 -4.98
CA PHE A 33 20.00 -6.75 -3.62
C PHE A 33 18.54 -6.34 -3.49
N THR A 34 18.04 -5.51 -4.42
CA THR A 34 16.64 -5.09 -4.44
C THR A 34 15.69 -6.27 -4.57
N ILE A 35 15.99 -7.21 -5.49
CA ILE A 35 15.19 -8.41 -5.69
C ILE A 35 15.18 -9.28 -4.43
N LEU A 36 16.34 -9.48 -3.80
CA LEU A 36 16.44 -10.26 -2.55
C LEU A 36 15.61 -9.66 -1.42
N ILE A 37 15.71 -8.35 -1.21
CA ILE A 37 14.88 -7.65 -0.21
C ILE A 37 13.38 -7.75 -0.55
N ARG A 38 13.00 -7.62 -1.81
CA ARG A 38 11.62 -7.77 -2.27
C ARG A 38 11.08 -9.19 -2.09
N LEU A 39 11.90 -10.20 -2.31
CA LEU A 39 11.54 -11.60 -2.05
C LEU A 39 11.40 -11.86 -0.54
N LEU A 40 12.31 -11.36 0.28
CA LEU A 40 12.23 -11.49 1.73
C LEU A 40 10.97 -10.81 2.29
N THR A 41 10.61 -9.64 1.77
CA THR A 41 9.43 -8.88 2.20
C THR A 41 8.14 -9.33 1.48
N PHE A 42 8.23 -10.28 0.53
CA PHE A 42 7.11 -10.73 -0.30
C PHE A 42 5.88 -11.18 0.51
N PRO A 43 5.98 -12.08 1.52
CA PRO A 43 4.81 -12.53 2.28
C PRO A 43 4.10 -11.38 3.01
N LEU A 44 4.86 -10.39 3.49
CA LEU A 44 4.29 -9.21 4.14
C LEU A 44 3.61 -8.30 3.11
N THR A 45 4.26 -8.09 1.97
CA THR A 45 3.71 -7.27 0.87
C THR A 45 2.42 -7.87 0.31
N LEU A 46 2.32 -9.21 0.24
CA LEU A 46 1.07 -9.89 -0.17
C LEU A 46 -0.09 -9.58 0.77
N LYS A 47 0.12 -9.64 2.08
CA LYS A 47 -0.92 -9.29 3.08
C LYS A 47 -1.37 -7.83 2.92
N GLN A 48 -0.43 -6.93 2.69
CA GLN A 48 -0.69 -5.51 2.46
C GLN A 48 -1.50 -5.27 1.19
N LEU A 49 -1.14 -5.92 0.09
CA LEU A 49 -1.84 -5.79 -1.19
C LEU A 49 -3.26 -6.36 -1.13
N ARG A 50 -3.48 -7.48 -0.42
CA ARG A 50 -4.82 -8.03 -0.17
C ARG A 50 -5.67 -7.06 0.66
N SER A 51 -5.11 -6.48 1.72
CA SER A 51 -5.79 -5.47 2.51
C SER A 51 -6.13 -4.21 1.69
N SER A 52 -5.22 -3.78 0.82
CA SER A 52 -5.45 -2.65 -0.10
C SER A 52 -6.60 -2.93 -1.08
N ARG A 53 -6.73 -4.18 -1.58
CA ARG A 53 -7.87 -4.58 -2.42
C ARG A 53 -9.18 -4.56 -1.66
N ALA A 54 -9.21 -5.14 -0.45
CA ALA A 54 -10.41 -5.09 0.39
C ALA A 54 -10.87 -3.65 0.64
N MET A 55 -9.92 -2.72 0.86
CA MET A 55 -10.22 -1.28 0.95
C MET A 55 -10.79 -0.71 -0.35
N GLN A 56 -10.31 -1.15 -1.53
CA GLN A 56 -10.85 -0.72 -2.81
C GLN A 56 -12.28 -1.21 -3.03
N GLU A 57 -12.60 -2.43 -2.62
CA GLU A 57 -13.96 -3.01 -2.69
C GLU A 57 -14.95 -2.27 -1.78
N LEU A 58 -14.47 -1.67 -0.70
CA LEU A 58 -15.29 -0.84 0.20
C LEU A 58 -15.55 0.59 -0.31
N GLN A 59 -14.84 1.04 -1.36
CA GLN A 59 -14.98 2.40 -1.89
C GLN A 59 -16.42 2.82 -2.22
N PRO A 60 -17.28 2.00 -2.86
CA PRO A 60 -18.67 2.37 -3.10
C PRO A 60 -19.43 2.64 -1.81
N LYS A 61 -19.28 1.77 -0.78
CA LYS A 61 -19.94 1.95 0.52
C LYS A 61 -19.42 3.19 1.27
N ILE A 62 -18.12 3.47 1.16
CA ILE A 62 -17.52 4.69 1.72
C ILE A 62 -18.15 5.94 1.09
N LYS A 63 -18.37 5.94 -0.24
CA LYS A 63 -19.04 7.05 -0.94
C LYS A 63 -20.48 7.24 -0.47
N GLU A 64 -21.24 6.16 -0.31
CA GLU A 64 -22.61 6.21 0.22
C GLU A 64 -22.66 6.85 1.62
N ILE A 65 -21.73 6.46 2.52
CA ILE A 65 -21.61 7.06 3.85
C ILE A 65 -21.25 8.55 3.74
N GLN A 66 -20.30 8.90 2.86
CA GLN A 66 -19.90 10.29 2.65
C GLN A 66 -21.04 11.17 2.14
N GLU A 67 -21.86 10.66 1.23
CA GLU A 67 -23.02 11.36 0.71
C GLU A 67 -24.13 11.47 1.76
N LYS A 68 -24.42 10.38 2.47
CA LYS A 68 -25.48 10.32 3.49
C LYS A 68 -25.21 11.27 4.66
N TYR A 69 -23.96 11.34 5.11
CA TYR A 69 -23.57 12.15 6.27
C TYR A 69 -22.76 13.40 5.89
N LYS A 70 -22.99 13.95 4.70
CA LYS A 70 -22.26 15.12 4.17
C LYS A 70 -22.27 16.34 5.09
N LYS A 71 -23.34 16.52 5.89
CA LYS A 71 -23.51 17.64 6.83
C LYS A 71 -23.04 17.34 8.25
N ASP A 72 -22.72 16.07 8.56
CA ASP A 72 -22.35 15.61 9.90
C ASP A 72 -21.05 14.82 9.83
N ARG A 73 -19.94 15.54 9.97
CA ARG A 73 -18.57 14.96 9.86
C ARG A 73 -18.27 13.94 10.94
N GLU A 74 -18.84 14.11 12.12
CA GLU A 74 -18.62 13.20 13.23
C GLU A 74 -19.25 11.84 12.96
N LYS A 75 -20.53 11.82 12.59
CA LYS A 75 -21.23 10.60 12.16
C LYS A 75 -20.60 9.96 10.95
N GLN A 76 -20.16 10.77 9.97
CA GLN A 76 -19.45 10.26 8.79
C GLN A 76 -18.21 9.47 9.20
N THR A 77 -17.38 10.00 10.12
CA THR A 77 -16.17 9.35 10.61
C THR A 77 -16.49 8.09 11.42
N GLN A 78 -17.52 8.14 12.27
CA GLN A 78 -17.96 6.99 13.07
C GLN A 78 -18.43 5.83 12.16
N GLU A 79 -19.29 6.12 11.19
CA GLU A 79 -19.80 5.10 10.27
C GLU A 79 -18.72 4.54 9.33
N MET A 80 -17.78 5.37 8.90
CA MET A 80 -16.61 4.87 8.15
C MET A 80 -15.74 3.93 9.00
N MET A 81 -15.49 4.30 10.27
CA MET A 81 -14.71 3.46 11.18
C MET A 81 -15.42 2.14 11.47
N ARG A 82 -16.76 2.19 11.64
CA ARG A 82 -17.60 1.00 11.80
C ARG A 82 -17.52 0.09 10.56
N LEU A 83 -17.63 0.66 9.36
CA LEU A 83 -17.50 -0.09 8.11
C LEU A 83 -16.15 -0.81 8.00
N TYR A 84 -15.05 -0.15 8.39
CA TYR A 84 -13.72 -0.76 8.39
C TYR A 84 -13.61 -1.90 9.40
N GLN A 85 -14.19 -1.76 10.59
CA GLN A 85 -14.22 -2.80 11.61
C GLN A 85 -15.05 -4.01 11.17
N GLU A 86 -16.24 -3.78 10.60
CA GLU A 86 -17.11 -4.84 10.06
C GLU A 86 -16.44 -5.61 8.90
N ALA A 87 -15.69 -4.91 8.06
CA ALA A 87 -14.94 -5.53 6.98
C ALA A 87 -13.60 -6.16 7.41
N GLY A 88 -13.21 -6.01 8.69
CA GLY A 88 -11.93 -6.54 9.20
C GLY A 88 -10.69 -5.91 8.55
N VAL A 89 -10.80 -4.70 7.99
CA VAL A 89 -9.70 -3.99 7.35
C VAL A 89 -9.26 -2.79 8.19
N SER A 90 -7.94 -2.58 8.26
CA SER A 90 -7.40 -1.42 8.96
C SER A 90 -7.08 -0.29 7.97
N PRO A 91 -7.51 0.94 8.21
CA PRO A 91 -7.14 2.09 7.35
C PRO A 91 -5.62 2.35 7.34
N LEU A 92 -4.91 1.93 8.39
CA LEU A 92 -3.46 2.04 8.48
C LEU A 92 -2.70 1.01 7.63
N SER A 93 -3.36 -0.04 7.14
CA SER A 93 -2.69 -1.06 6.31
C SER A 93 -2.16 -0.50 4.99
N GLY A 94 -2.72 0.59 4.49
CA GLY A 94 -2.27 1.27 3.28
C GLY A 94 -0.93 2.02 3.44
N CYS A 95 -0.59 2.51 4.64
CA CYS A 95 0.67 3.22 4.90
C CYS A 95 1.79 2.32 5.47
N LEU A 96 1.47 1.10 5.90
CA LEU A 96 2.43 0.16 6.47
C LEU A 96 3.62 -0.15 5.53
N PRO A 97 3.43 -0.31 4.20
CA PRO A 97 4.54 -0.49 3.27
C PRO A 97 5.57 0.65 3.34
N MET A 98 5.09 1.88 3.44
CA MET A 98 5.95 3.06 3.53
C MET A 98 6.80 3.05 4.80
N LEU A 99 6.21 2.70 5.95
CA LEU A 99 6.94 2.62 7.23
C LEU A 99 8.04 1.56 7.20
N LEU A 100 7.79 0.40 6.59
CA LEU A 100 8.79 -0.66 6.44
C LEU A 100 9.88 -0.26 5.44
N GLN A 101 9.52 0.46 4.40
CA GLN A 101 10.42 0.87 3.33
C GLN A 101 11.43 1.94 3.78
N PHE A 102 11.05 2.82 4.72
CA PHE A 102 11.88 3.95 5.16
C PHE A 102 13.26 3.53 5.70
N PRO A 103 13.36 2.58 6.65
CA PRO A 103 14.66 2.14 7.15
C PRO A 103 15.55 1.55 6.05
N ILE A 104 14.98 0.76 5.15
CA ILE A 104 15.69 0.15 4.03
C ILE A 104 16.24 1.23 3.09
N TRP A 105 15.41 2.20 2.75
CA TRP A 105 15.79 3.30 1.89
C TRP A 105 16.90 4.17 2.49
N ILE A 106 16.77 4.61 3.75
CA ILE A 106 17.78 5.43 4.40
C ILE A 106 19.09 4.64 4.59
N GLY A 107 18.99 3.36 4.95
CA GLY A 107 20.14 2.47 5.07
C GLY A 107 20.89 2.29 3.76
N LEU A 108 20.17 2.04 2.67
CA LEU A 108 20.74 1.91 1.33
C LEU A 108 21.33 3.23 0.83
N TYR A 109 20.66 4.35 1.07
CA TYR A 109 21.22 5.67 0.73
C TYR A 109 22.57 5.90 1.41
N ARG A 110 22.68 5.60 2.72
CA ARG A 110 23.93 5.69 3.47
C ARG A 110 24.99 4.72 2.94
N ALA A 111 24.61 3.50 2.62
CA ALA A 111 25.52 2.51 2.05
C ALA A 111 26.04 2.94 0.68
N ILE A 112 25.18 3.47 -0.19
CA ILE A 112 25.58 4.00 -1.50
C ILE A 112 26.54 5.18 -1.35
N LEU A 113 26.27 6.11 -0.44
CA LEU A 113 27.18 7.23 -0.18
C LEU A 113 28.54 6.73 0.32
N HIS A 114 28.58 5.76 1.23
CA HIS A 114 29.81 5.18 1.73
C HIS A 114 30.65 4.53 0.63
N LEU A 115 30.04 3.69 -0.21
CA LEU A 115 30.70 3.06 -1.36
C LEU A 115 31.13 4.09 -2.42
N ALA A 116 30.38 5.17 -2.57
CA ALA A 116 30.71 6.25 -3.49
C ALA A 116 31.90 7.09 -2.99
N ASP A 117 32.00 7.32 -1.68
CA ASP A 117 33.13 8.03 -1.05
C ASP A 117 34.42 7.19 -1.10
N GLU A 118 34.31 5.85 -1.08
CA GLU A 118 35.41 4.93 -1.33
C GLU A 118 35.83 4.82 -2.82
N GLY A 119 35.09 5.53 -3.72
CA GLY A 119 35.38 5.51 -5.15
C GLY A 119 34.89 4.26 -5.90
N LEU A 120 34.20 3.34 -5.24
CA LEU A 120 33.78 2.06 -5.79
C LEU A 120 32.62 2.16 -6.79
N LEU A 121 31.82 3.23 -6.72
CA LEU A 121 30.65 3.46 -7.58
C LEU A 121 30.90 4.43 -8.76
N GLN A 122 32.15 4.78 -9.03
CA GLN A 122 32.53 5.68 -10.12
C GLN A 122 32.24 5.07 -11.51
N GLY A 123 32.21 3.74 -11.61
CA GLY A 123 31.91 3.03 -12.85
C GLY A 123 30.46 3.21 -13.28
N GLY A 124 30.25 3.40 -14.59
CA GLY A 124 28.93 3.43 -15.19
C GLY A 124 28.26 2.04 -15.24
N TRP A 125 26.96 2.03 -15.42
CA TRP A 125 26.18 0.80 -15.62
C TRP A 125 25.06 1.03 -16.65
N LEU A 126 25.03 0.24 -17.72
CA LEU A 126 24.15 0.43 -18.87
C LEU A 126 24.29 1.86 -19.44
N PHE A 127 23.23 2.65 -19.36
CA PHE A 127 23.19 4.06 -19.79
C PHE A 127 23.52 5.05 -18.67
N ILE A 128 23.76 4.58 -17.44
CA ILE A 128 24.07 5.42 -16.28
C ILE A 128 25.58 5.68 -16.25
N PRO A 129 26.02 6.95 -16.34
CA PRO A 129 27.46 7.27 -16.40
C PRO A 129 28.20 6.95 -15.09
N SER A 130 27.55 7.16 -13.94
CA SER A 130 28.08 6.84 -12.61
C SER A 130 26.94 6.53 -11.65
N LEU A 131 27.12 5.51 -10.81
CA LEU A 131 26.17 5.16 -9.77
C LEU A 131 26.29 6.05 -8.52
N ALA A 132 27.45 6.75 -8.37
CA ALA A 132 27.73 7.68 -7.30
C ALA A 132 27.12 9.06 -7.51
N GLU A 133 26.86 9.45 -8.74
CA GLU A 133 26.36 10.75 -9.17
C GLU A 133 24.92 10.63 -9.72
N PRO A 134 24.14 11.75 -9.79
CA PRO A 134 24.48 13.09 -9.27
C PRO A 134 24.35 13.18 -7.74
N ARG A 135 24.96 14.21 -7.16
CA ARG A 135 24.78 14.59 -5.74
C ARG A 135 24.34 16.04 -5.68
N GLY A 136 23.04 16.29 -5.46
CA GLY A 136 22.47 17.64 -5.49
C GLY A 136 21.99 18.06 -6.88
N LEU A 137 21.66 19.34 -7.04
CA LEU A 137 21.07 19.91 -8.27
C LEU A 137 22.07 20.67 -9.16
N ASP A 138 23.33 20.80 -8.75
CA ASP A 138 24.33 21.65 -9.43
C ASP A 138 24.57 21.20 -10.88
N TRP A 139 24.49 19.91 -11.16
CA TRP A 139 24.62 19.35 -12.49
C TRP A 139 23.49 19.77 -13.44
N LEU A 140 22.31 20.08 -12.90
CA LEU A 140 21.14 20.52 -13.67
C LEU A 140 21.07 22.04 -13.80
N THR A 141 21.49 22.78 -12.77
CA THR A 141 21.42 24.26 -12.74
C THR A 141 22.58 24.91 -13.52
N ASN A 142 23.73 24.24 -13.59
CA ASN A 142 24.88 24.73 -14.34
C ASN A 142 24.82 24.30 -15.81
N THR A 143 24.15 25.15 -16.63
CA THR A 143 23.92 24.86 -18.06
C THR A 143 25.21 24.79 -18.89
N ALA A 144 26.33 25.35 -18.39
CA ALA A 144 27.63 25.26 -19.05
C ALA A 144 28.16 23.80 -19.11
N ASN A 145 27.71 22.96 -18.22
CA ASN A 145 28.10 21.54 -18.14
C ASN A 145 27.12 20.60 -18.82
N TRP A 146 26.10 21.14 -19.50
CA TRP A 146 25.12 20.28 -20.17
C TRP A 146 25.73 19.57 -21.37
N GLY A 147 25.60 18.26 -21.36
CA GLY A 147 26.13 17.36 -22.38
C GLY A 147 25.35 16.04 -22.41
N PRO A 148 25.80 15.05 -23.16
CA PRO A 148 25.15 13.75 -23.27
C PRO A 148 24.92 13.08 -21.90
N GLN A 149 25.81 13.30 -20.92
CA GLN A 149 25.69 12.75 -19.56
C GLN A 149 24.48 13.34 -18.80
N THR A 150 24.14 14.61 -19.03
CA THR A 150 22.96 15.24 -18.42
C THR A 150 21.68 14.52 -18.83
N VAL A 151 21.55 14.19 -20.12
CA VAL A 151 20.41 13.41 -20.62
C VAL A 151 20.35 12.02 -19.99
N GLN A 152 21.52 11.37 -19.84
CA GLN A 152 21.62 10.04 -19.22
C GLN A 152 21.19 10.06 -17.75
N TYR A 153 21.58 11.07 -16.97
CA TYR A 153 21.14 11.23 -15.58
C TYR A 153 19.65 11.59 -15.46
N LEU A 154 19.08 12.33 -16.42
CA LEU A 154 17.64 12.62 -16.44
C LEU A 154 16.77 11.40 -16.75
N LEU A 155 17.31 10.43 -17.48
CA LEU A 155 16.53 9.26 -17.90
C LEU A 155 16.01 8.45 -16.71
N LEU A 156 16.83 8.23 -15.67
CA LEU A 156 16.42 7.47 -14.49
C LEU A 156 15.26 8.13 -13.71
N PRO A 157 15.29 9.42 -13.34
CA PRO A 157 14.16 10.09 -12.71
C PRO A 157 12.89 10.05 -13.56
N VAL A 158 13.00 10.19 -14.89
CA VAL A 158 11.85 10.08 -15.80
C VAL A 158 11.27 8.66 -15.76
N VAL A 159 12.11 7.63 -15.89
CA VAL A 159 11.68 6.22 -15.80
C VAL A 159 11.09 5.94 -14.42
N LEU A 160 11.65 6.52 -13.35
CA LEU A 160 11.11 6.39 -12.01
C LEU A 160 9.69 6.95 -11.91
N VAL A 161 9.46 8.17 -12.37
CA VAL A 161 8.12 8.80 -12.36
C VAL A 161 7.14 7.99 -13.19
N MET A 162 7.54 7.54 -14.37
CA MET A 162 6.69 6.72 -15.25
C MET A 162 6.30 5.39 -14.58
N THR A 163 7.27 4.66 -14.04
CA THR A 163 7.01 3.39 -13.36
C THR A 163 6.16 3.60 -12.09
N GLN A 164 6.38 4.69 -11.35
CA GLN A 164 5.61 5.06 -10.18
C GLN A 164 4.14 5.35 -10.54
N LEU A 165 3.90 6.10 -11.62
CA LEU A 165 2.55 6.39 -12.11
C LEU A 165 1.83 5.12 -12.59
N ILE A 166 2.55 4.17 -13.21
CA ILE A 166 1.97 2.90 -13.62
C ILE A 166 1.57 2.08 -12.39
N VAL A 167 2.47 1.90 -11.42
CA VAL A 167 2.17 1.22 -10.15
C VAL A 167 0.95 1.84 -9.48
N GLN A 168 0.91 3.16 -9.40
CA GLN A 168 -0.19 3.90 -8.80
C GLN A 168 -1.52 3.63 -9.52
N ARG A 169 -1.54 3.65 -10.85
CA ARG A 169 -2.74 3.31 -11.63
C ARG A 169 -3.20 1.88 -11.42
N MET A 170 -2.26 0.94 -11.27
CA MET A 170 -2.59 -0.46 -10.99
C MET A 170 -3.21 -0.66 -9.60
N MET A 171 -2.88 0.23 -8.65
CA MET A 171 -3.35 0.18 -7.26
C MET A 171 -4.60 1.01 -7.01
N THR A 172 -4.94 1.95 -7.92
CA THR A 172 -6.09 2.84 -7.76
C THR A 172 -7.27 2.33 -8.59
N PRO A 173 -8.46 2.11 -8.00
CA PRO A 173 -9.63 1.72 -8.76
C PRO A 173 -10.06 2.84 -9.72
N PRO A 174 -10.66 2.51 -10.87
CA PRO A 174 -11.21 3.51 -11.77
C PRO A 174 -12.30 4.31 -11.05
N SER A 175 -12.12 5.62 -10.99
CA SER A 175 -13.12 6.52 -10.41
C SER A 175 -14.17 6.85 -11.46
N ASN A 176 -15.31 6.16 -11.44
CA ASN A 176 -16.48 6.49 -12.26
C ASN A 176 -17.23 7.69 -11.66
N ASN A 177 -16.59 8.84 -11.53
CA ASN A 177 -17.21 10.02 -10.96
C ASN A 177 -17.51 11.05 -12.04
N ASP A 178 -18.71 10.99 -12.61
CA ASP A 178 -19.33 12.07 -13.39
C ASP A 178 -20.12 13.07 -12.49
N GLY A 179 -20.08 12.90 -11.17
CA GLY A 179 -20.73 13.78 -10.20
C GLY A 179 -19.78 14.77 -9.52
N ALA A 180 -20.34 15.81 -8.90
CA ALA A 180 -19.62 16.84 -8.16
C ALA A 180 -18.64 16.20 -7.14
N ARG A 181 -17.35 16.37 -7.38
CA ARG A 181 -16.29 15.81 -6.53
C ARG A 181 -16.33 16.48 -5.17
N ASP A 182 -16.42 15.68 -4.11
CA ASP A 182 -16.21 16.17 -2.75
C ASP A 182 -14.81 16.80 -2.66
N PRO A 183 -14.64 18.03 -2.16
CA PRO A 183 -13.35 18.71 -2.05
C PRO A 183 -12.26 17.86 -1.40
N ASN A 184 -12.61 17.00 -0.44
CA ASN A 184 -11.68 16.09 0.21
C ASN A 184 -11.17 14.98 -0.72
N GLN A 185 -12.02 14.44 -1.60
CA GLN A 185 -11.61 13.45 -2.59
C GLN A 185 -10.73 14.08 -3.66
N ALA A 186 -11.05 15.30 -4.08
CA ALA A 186 -10.21 16.05 -5.03
C ALA A 186 -8.82 16.31 -4.44
N MET A 187 -8.74 16.73 -3.17
CA MET A 187 -7.47 16.96 -2.48
C MET A 187 -6.65 15.66 -2.33
N MET A 188 -7.29 14.54 -1.96
CA MET A 188 -6.61 13.25 -1.85
C MET A 188 -6.11 12.77 -3.20
N GLN A 189 -6.88 12.93 -4.25
CA GLN A 189 -6.47 12.60 -5.62
C GLN A 189 -5.30 13.48 -6.10
N GLN A 190 -5.35 14.78 -5.83
CA GLN A 190 -4.25 15.70 -6.13
C GLN A 190 -2.96 15.31 -5.41
N MET A 191 -3.02 15.00 -4.12
CA MET A 191 -1.88 14.54 -3.33
C MET A 191 -1.29 13.25 -3.92
N MET A 192 -2.14 12.35 -4.40
CA MET A 192 -1.74 11.09 -5.01
C MET A 192 -0.95 11.30 -6.31
N TYR A 193 -1.32 12.27 -7.16
CA TYR A 193 -0.56 12.62 -8.38
C TYR A 193 0.69 13.45 -8.10
N MET A 194 0.69 14.25 -7.04
CA MET A 194 1.86 15.04 -6.64
C MET A 194 3.00 14.18 -6.11
N MET A 195 2.69 13.05 -5.44
CA MET A 195 3.70 12.18 -4.84
C MET A 195 4.73 11.63 -5.85
N PRO A 196 4.38 11.05 -7.01
CA PRO A 196 5.36 10.62 -8.01
C PRO A 196 6.25 11.75 -8.53
N LEU A 197 5.69 12.94 -8.72
CA LEU A 197 6.46 14.11 -9.17
C LEU A 197 7.47 14.56 -8.11
N MET A 198 7.06 14.57 -6.83
CA MET A 198 7.95 14.88 -5.72
C MET A 198 9.09 13.85 -5.63
N PHE A 199 8.80 12.56 -5.80
CA PHE A 199 9.84 11.51 -5.86
C PHE A 199 10.77 11.69 -7.05
N GLY A 200 10.24 12.05 -8.22
CA GLY A 200 11.06 12.37 -9.40
C GLY A 200 11.99 13.54 -9.16
N PHE A 201 11.49 14.62 -8.55
CA PHE A 201 12.33 15.76 -8.15
C PHE A 201 13.40 15.37 -7.13
N PHE A 202 13.06 14.53 -6.17
CA PHE A 202 14.02 14.02 -5.18
C PHE A 202 15.09 13.14 -5.84
N ALA A 203 14.71 12.33 -6.84
CA ALA A 203 15.62 11.47 -7.59
C ALA A 203 16.68 12.28 -8.38
N LEU A 204 16.44 13.54 -8.70
CA LEU A 204 17.43 14.42 -9.32
C LEU A 204 18.58 14.82 -8.37
N GLN A 205 18.40 14.65 -7.07
CA GLN A 205 19.30 15.12 -6.02
C GLN A 205 20.13 14.01 -5.36
N VAL A 206 19.79 12.76 -5.65
CA VAL A 206 20.40 11.59 -5.01
C VAL A 206 21.21 10.77 -6.01
N PRO A 207 22.20 9.98 -5.54
CA PRO A 207 22.98 9.12 -6.41
C PRO A 207 22.11 8.21 -7.29
N SER A 208 22.52 8.03 -8.55
CA SER A 208 21.80 7.19 -9.53
C SER A 208 21.62 5.74 -9.06
N GLY A 209 22.53 5.23 -8.22
CA GLY A 209 22.37 3.92 -7.59
C GLY A 209 21.10 3.80 -6.76
N LEU A 210 20.69 4.87 -6.05
CA LEU A 210 19.42 4.88 -5.30
C LEU A 210 18.20 4.96 -6.23
N SER A 211 18.30 5.75 -7.29
CA SER A 211 17.24 5.84 -8.32
C SER A 211 17.07 4.49 -9.04
N LEU A 212 18.17 3.78 -9.30
CA LEU A 212 18.15 2.42 -9.85
C LEU A 212 17.42 1.43 -8.91
N TYR A 213 17.70 1.50 -7.61
CA TYR A 213 16.96 0.73 -6.61
C TYR A 213 15.45 0.99 -6.68
N TRP A 214 15.02 2.26 -6.77
CA TRP A 214 13.59 2.59 -6.83
C TRP A 214 12.94 2.10 -8.11
N VAL A 215 13.58 2.27 -9.27
CA VAL A 215 13.07 1.76 -10.55
C VAL A 215 12.92 0.24 -10.48
N THR A 216 13.95 -0.48 -10.02
CA THR A 216 13.91 -1.93 -9.84
C THR A 216 12.81 -2.36 -8.88
N SER A 217 12.65 -1.63 -7.77
CA SER A 217 11.59 -1.85 -6.80
C SER A 217 10.19 -1.68 -7.40
N ASN A 218 9.98 -0.64 -8.22
CA ASN A 218 8.71 -0.40 -8.90
C ASN A 218 8.41 -1.50 -9.92
N LEU A 219 9.39 -1.93 -10.71
CA LEU A 219 9.23 -3.03 -11.66
C LEU A 219 8.83 -4.33 -10.95
N PHE A 220 9.48 -4.63 -9.84
CA PHE A 220 9.12 -5.80 -9.02
C PHE A 220 7.71 -5.68 -8.43
N GLN A 221 7.32 -4.49 -7.98
CA GLN A 221 5.98 -4.21 -7.47
C GLN A 221 4.91 -4.34 -8.57
N MET A 222 5.20 -3.89 -9.78
CA MET A 222 4.31 -4.10 -10.94
C MET A 222 4.11 -5.60 -11.21
N LEU A 223 5.18 -6.39 -11.16
CA LEU A 223 5.11 -7.84 -11.31
C LEU A 223 4.26 -8.47 -10.19
N GLN A 224 4.49 -8.09 -8.94
CA GLN A 224 3.69 -8.56 -7.80
C GLN A 224 2.21 -8.22 -7.96
N GLN A 225 1.90 -6.99 -8.35
CA GLN A 225 0.53 -6.55 -8.57
C GLN A 225 -0.14 -7.30 -9.73
N TRP A 226 0.62 -7.55 -10.80
CA TRP A 226 0.12 -8.33 -11.94
C TRP A 226 -0.19 -9.78 -11.53
N ILE A 227 0.69 -10.43 -10.77
CA ILE A 227 0.48 -11.78 -10.24
C ILE A 227 -0.80 -11.83 -9.38
N ILE A 228 -0.95 -10.87 -8.46
CA ILE A 228 -2.11 -10.79 -7.57
C ILE A 228 -3.40 -10.51 -8.36
N ASN A 229 -3.35 -9.66 -9.36
CA ASN A 229 -4.51 -9.39 -10.22
C ASN A 229 -4.97 -10.64 -11.00
N ASN A 230 -4.08 -11.61 -11.17
CA ASN A 230 -4.35 -12.90 -11.83
C ASN A 230 -4.31 -14.07 -10.82
N GLU A 231 -4.75 -13.89 -9.58
CA GLU A 231 -4.69 -14.91 -8.51
C GLU A 231 -5.30 -16.26 -8.92
N THR A 232 -6.39 -16.25 -9.69
CA THR A 232 -7.02 -17.48 -10.19
C THR A 232 -6.08 -18.31 -11.06
N ARG A 233 -5.14 -17.69 -11.78
CA ARG A 233 -4.14 -18.38 -12.60
C ARG A 233 -2.92 -18.84 -11.78
N PHE A 234 -2.66 -18.19 -10.66
CA PHE A 234 -1.51 -18.45 -9.80
C PHE A 234 -1.89 -18.96 -8.40
N ALA A 235 -3.09 -19.56 -8.27
CA ALA A 235 -3.60 -20.09 -7.00
C ALA A 235 -2.62 -21.06 -6.32
N TRP A 236 -1.81 -21.78 -7.10
CA TRP A 236 -0.79 -22.70 -6.58
C TRP A 236 0.36 -22.00 -5.83
N LEU A 237 0.69 -20.74 -6.15
CA LEU A 237 1.69 -19.95 -5.43
C LEU A 237 1.20 -19.45 -4.05
N PHE A 238 -0.10 -19.37 -3.86
CA PHE A 238 -0.70 -18.72 -2.68
C PHE A 238 -1.34 -19.72 -1.68
N GLY A 239 -1.15 -21.02 -1.89
CA GLY A 239 -1.59 -22.04 -0.92
C GLY A 239 -3.08 -22.00 -0.60
N GLY A 240 -3.97 -21.83 -1.59
CA GLY A 240 -5.42 -21.95 -1.41
C GLY A 240 -6.05 -20.93 -0.45
N GLY A 241 -5.50 -19.74 -0.32
CA GLY A 241 -6.07 -18.69 0.53
C GLY A 241 -7.45 -18.28 0.05
N GLN A 242 -8.47 -18.54 0.88
CA GLN A 242 -9.85 -18.12 0.68
C GLN A 242 -9.87 -16.62 0.33
N SER A 243 -10.39 -16.30 -0.85
CA SER A 243 -10.85 -14.95 -1.15
C SER A 243 -11.91 -14.62 -0.09
N VAL A 244 -11.62 -13.64 0.77
CA VAL A 244 -12.65 -13.07 1.64
C VAL A 244 -13.58 -12.30 0.71
N SER A 245 -14.61 -12.97 0.23
CA SER A 245 -15.67 -12.35 -0.56
C SER A 245 -16.47 -11.48 0.39
N VAL A 246 -16.38 -10.18 0.25
CA VAL A 246 -17.23 -9.19 0.95
C VAL A 246 -18.72 -9.37 0.55
N ALA A 247 -19.01 -10.23 -0.43
CA ALA A 247 -20.35 -10.56 -0.89
C ALA A 247 -21.23 -11.27 0.18
N SER A 248 -20.63 -11.81 1.27
CA SER A 248 -21.39 -12.44 2.35
C SER A 248 -21.87 -11.47 3.44
N LEU A 249 -21.53 -10.19 3.37
CA LEU A 249 -22.06 -9.14 4.25
C LEU A 249 -23.34 -8.51 3.70
N SER A 250 -24.10 -9.27 2.91
CA SER A 250 -25.37 -8.82 2.37
C SER A 250 -26.54 -9.22 3.27
N ALA A 251 -27.21 -8.24 3.80
CA ALA A 251 -28.64 -8.15 4.02
C ALA A 251 -29.34 -8.95 5.13
N ASN A 252 -28.68 -9.81 5.93
CA ASN A 252 -29.43 -10.58 6.95
C ASN A 252 -29.12 -10.20 8.42
N ASP A 253 -28.20 -9.29 8.70
CA ASP A 253 -27.82 -8.97 10.09
C ASP A 253 -28.26 -7.58 10.61
N THR A 254 -29.12 -6.89 9.88
CA THR A 254 -29.63 -5.57 10.37
C THR A 254 -30.59 -5.69 11.55
N ASP A 255 -31.16 -6.86 11.80
CA ASP A 255 -32.13 -7.06 12.89
C ASP A 255 -31.54 -7.72 14.16
N ALA A 256 -30.36 -8.35 14.07
CA ALA A 256 -29.74 -9.03 15.20
C ALA A 256 -28.80 -8.15 16.06
N VAL A 257 -28.35 -7.01 15.55
CA VAL A 257 -27.38 -6.13 16.25
C VAL A 257 -28.07 -5.01 17.05
N ALA A 258 -29.37 -4.79 16.85
CA ALA A 258 -30.12 -3.79 17.62
C ALA A 258 -30.37 -4.18 19.08
N SER A 259 -30.12 -5.44 19.48
CA SER A 259 -30.40 -5.93 20.84
C SER A 259 -29.18 -6.12 21.74
N SER A 260 -27.95 -5.81 21.29
CA SER A 260 -26.73 -5.93 22.12
C SER A 260 -26.00 -4.59 22.29
N VAL A 261 -26.71 -3.51 22.64
CA VAL A 261 -26.07 -2.32 23.23
C VAL A 261 -25.78 -2.64 24.67
N VAL A 262 -24.55 -3.07 24.92
CA VAL A 262 -24.00 -3.33 26.24
C VAL A 262 -23.86 -2.05 27.03
N ASN A 263 -24.52 -2.01 28.16
CA ASN A 263 -24.39 -1.06 29.25
C ASN A 263 -22.94 -1.10 29.83
N PRO A 264 -22.23 0.02 30.00
CA PRO A 264 -20.85 0.02 30.46
C PRO A 264 -20.68 0.00 31.99
N ASN A 265 -21.58 -0.66 32.74
CA ASN A 265 -21.35 -0.87 34.16
C ASN A 265 -21.62 -2.34 34.52
N GLY A 266 -20.51 -3.01 34.85
CA GLY A 266 -20.48 -4.41 35.16
C GLY A 266 -21.27 -4.80 36.41
N SER A 267 -21.81 -5.98 36.32
CA SER A 267 -21.81 -7.00 37.37
C SER A 267 -22.43 -8.28 36.81
N SER A 268 -21.67 -9.33 36.90
CA SER A 268 -22.03 -10.70 36.63
C SER A 268 -23.13 -11.16 37.56
N GLU A 269 -24.27 -11.56 37.02
CA GLU A 269 -25.21 -12.38 37.77
C GLU A 269 -25.79 -13.45 36.84
N SER A 270 -25.47 -14.67 37.20
CA SER A 270 -25.93 -15.91 36.59
C SER A 270 -27.41 -16.15 36.93
N VAL A 271 -28.26 -16.30 35.91
CA VAL A 271 -29.60 -16.82 36.10
C VAL A 271 -29.80 -18.07 35.26
N GLN A 272 -30.12 -19.13 36.01
CA GLN A 272 -30.40 -20.47 35.57
C GLN A 272 -31.66 -20.55 34.71
N THR A 273 -31.58 -21.43 33.74
CA THR A 273 -32.71 -22.01 32.98
C THR A 273 -33.72 -22.65 33.88
N GLU A 274 -34.98 -22.30 33.75
CA GLU A 274 -36.10 -23.12 34.18
C GLU A 274 -37.08 -23.35 33.01
N GLU A 275 -37.14 -24.59 32.62
CA GLU A 275 -38.01 -25.21 31.64
C GLU A 275 -39.36 -25.52 32.31
N LYS A 276 -40.47 -25.03 31.82
CA LYS A 276 -41.79 -25.61 32.07
C LYS A 276 -42.77 -25.32 30.96
N GLY A 277 -43.20 -26.19 30.34
CA GLY A 277 -44.05 -26.96 29.57
C GLY A 277 -45.54 -26.70 29.72
N ARG A 278 -46.27 -27.07 28.69
CA ARG A 278 -47.73 -27.31 28.57
C ARG A 278 -48.62 -26.05 28.39
N ASP A 279 -49.64 -25.99 27.58
CA ASP A 279 -50.53 -27.01 27.03
C ASP A 279 -51.37 -26.44 25.87
N LYS A 280 -52.01 -27.32 25.20
CA LYS A 280 -52.90 -27.30 24.03
C LYS A 280 -54.18 -26.49 24.17
N ASN A 281 -54.78 -26.22 22.99
CA ASN A 281 -56.22 -26.05 22.65
C ASN A 281 -56.72 -24.60 22.52
N GLY A 282 -57.25 -24.33 21.36
CA GLY A 282 -58.63 -24.33 20.98
C GLY A 282 -58.97 -23.38 19.84
N ALA A 283 -59.25 -23.95 18.73
CA ALA A 283 -60.43 -23.78 17.88
C ALA A 283 -61.00 -22.37 17.59
N ALA A 284 -60.95 -22.02 16.32
CA ALA A 284 -62.07 -21.63 15.47
C ALA A 284 -62.99 -20.47 15.87
N LYS A 285 -63.14 -19.49 14.98
CA LYS A 285 -64.36 -18.96 14.33
C LYS A 285 -64.01 -17.61 13.63
N ARG A 286 -63.96 -17.58 12.28
CA ARG A 286 -65.09 -17.28 11.38
C ARG A 286 -65.80 -15.90 11.62
N ARG A 287 -65.64 -14.99 10.68
CA ARG A 287 -66.66 -14.26 9.87
C ARG A 287 -66.16 -12.87 9.47
N LYS A 288 -65.93 -12.64 8.17
CA LYS A 288 -66.77 -11.94 7.20
C LYS A 288 -67.45 -10.62 7.68
N ARG A 289 -67.11 -9.55 7.03
CA ARG A 289 -67.96 -8.52 6.36
C ARG A 289 -67.07 -7.34 5.97
N LYS A 290 -66.87 -7.03 4.73
CA LYS A 290 -67.67 -6.46 3.64
C LYS A 290 -68.07 -4.98 3.89
N LYS A 291 -67.53 -4.15 2.98
CA LYS A 291 -68.05 -2.88 2.43
C LYS A 291 -68.18 -1.65 3.37
N ARG A 292 -67.42 -0.62 3.12
CA ARG A 292 -67.79 0.50 2.21
C ARG A 292 -66.58 1.29 1.86
#